data_86bc5434d632527dba186dedf1910975
#
_entry.id   86bc5434d632527dba186dedf1910975
#
_cell.length_a   1.000
_cell.length_b   1.000
_cell.length_c   1.000
_cell.angle_alpha   90.00
_cell.angle_beta   90.00
_cell.angle_gamma   90.00
#
_symmetry.space_group_name_H-M   'P 1'
#
loop_
_entity.id
_entity.type
_entity.pdbx_description
1 polymer ?
#
loop_
_entity_poly.entity_id
_entity_poly.type
_entity_poly.pdbx_seq_one_letter_code
_entity_poly.pdbx_strand_id
1 'polypeptide(L)'
;MDRPYTICHILSSLNGKISGPFMDNGAILTAASEYGSLRQEMKGNAWLYGTTTTKEFTGHRKPELPGEDSFVPPGDFVANNRFLLYYVSVDTKGEIGWESGIFPIRGNVSHVIEILTEQTP
;
A
#
# COMPACT_ATOMS: atom_id res chain seq x y z
N MET A 1 -13.12 7.38 -21.02
CA MET A 1 -12.08 6.76 -20.17
C MET A 1 -12.76 6.31 -18.91
N ASP A 2 -12.74 5.05 -18.65
CA ASP A 2 -13.27 4.50 -17.40
C ASP A 2 -12.31 4.86 -16.27
N ARG A 3 -12.85 5.48 -15.24
CA ARG A 3 -12.09 5.83 -14.04
C ARG A 3 -12.45 4.85 -12.92
N PRO A 4 -11.50 4.44 -12.08
CA PRO A 4 -11.82 3.61 -10.94
C PRO A 4 -12.76 4.34 -9.98
N TYR A 5 -13.71 3.62 -9.41
CA TYR A 5 -14.49 4.11 -8.29
C TYR A 5 -13.60 4.12 -7.05
N THR A 6 -13.41 5.29 -6.46
CA THR A 6 -12.47 5.46 -5.35
C THR A 6 -13.23 5.82 -4.07
N ILE A 7 -12.94 5.08 -3.00
CA ILE A 7 -13.45 5.34 -1.65
C ILE A 7 -12.27 5.81 -0.78
N CYS A 8 -12.42 6.97 -0.13
CA CYS A 8 -11.51 7.41 0.91
C CYS A 8 -12.06 6.92 2.26
N HIS A 9 -11.35 5.94 2.86
CA HIS A 9 -11.75 5.32 4.13
C HIS A 9 -10.64 5.54 5.16
N ILE A 10 -10.92 6.36 6.17
CA ILE A 10 -9.94 6.82 7.16
C ILE A 10 -10.49 6.64 8.56
N LEU A 11 -9.65 6.14 9.47
CA LEU A 11 -9.88 6.18 10.90
C LEU A 11 -9.19 7.43 11.46
N SER A 12 -9.95 8.29 12.12
CA SER A 12 -9.42 9.52 12.72
C SER A 12 -9.98 9.76 14.11
N SER A 13 -9.25 10.55 14.91
CA SER A 13 -9.78 11.15 16.13
C SER A 13 -10.81 12.25 15.81
N LEU A 14 -11.58 12.68 16.81
CA LEU A 14 -12.60 13.74 16.64
C LEU A 14 -12.01 15.06 16.16
N ASN A 15 -10.75 15.34 16.45
CA ASN A 15 -10.05 16.53 15.97
C ASN A 15 -9.28 16.29 14.65
N GLY A 16 -9.61 15.23 13.91
CA GLY A 16 -9.10 14.98 12.56
C GLY A 16 -7.69 14.39 12.47
N LYS A 17 -7.09 13.97 13.58
CA LYS A 17 -5.77 13.31 13.55
C LYS A 17 -5.91 11.85 13.11
N ILE A 18 -5.02 11.40 12.26
CA ILE A 18 -4.96 10.01 11.76
C ILE A 18 -3.82 9.21 12.41
N SER A 19 -3.00 9.87 13.23
CA SER A 19 -1.92 9.26 14.01
C SER A 19 -1.72 10.00 15.31
N GLY A 20 -1.06 9.37 16.27
CA GLY A 20 -0.74 9.97 17.57
C GLY A 20 -1.17 9.11 18.76
N PRO A 21 -1.03 9.61 20.00
CA PRO A 21 -1.25 8.85 21.24
C PRO A 21 -2.64 8.22 21.37
N PHE A 22 -3.65 8.72 20.68
CA PHE A 22 -4.99 8.13 20.71
C PHE A 22 -5.01 6.71 20.12
N MET A 23 -4.06 6.37 19.24
CA MET A 23 -3.93 5.03 18.65
C MET A 23 -3.49 3.97 19.69
N ASP A 24 -2.88 4.40 20.79
CA ASP A 24 -2.40 3.52 21.87
C ASP A 24 -3.46 3.30 22.95
N ASN A 25 -4.61 3.96 22.84
CA ASN A 25 -5.71 3.82 23.80
C ASN A 25 -6.54 2.58 23.49
N GLY A 26 -6.86 1.77 24.50
CA GLY A 26 -7.69 0.57 24.33
C GLY A 26 -9.05 0.81 23.67
N ALA A 27 -9.63 2.00 23.80
CA ALA A 27 -10.87 2.37 23.12
C ALA A 27 -10.77 2.36 21.58
N ILE A 28 -9.56 2.52 21.03
CA ILE A 28 -9.34 2.45 19.57
C ILE A 28 -9.61 1.05 19.02
N LEU A 29 -9.49 -0.01 19.84
CA LEU A 29 -9.63 -1.39 19.38
C LEU A 29 -11.01 -1.64 18.77
N THR A 30 -12.07 -1.12 19.38
CA THR A 30 -13.42 -1.23 18.82
C THR A 30 -13.54 -0.50 17.50
N ALA A 31 -13.08 0.75 17.44
CA ALA A 31 -13.11 1.55 16.21
C ALA A 31 -12.24 0.92 15.10
N ALA A 32 -11.08 0.37 15.44
CA ALA A 32 -10.22 -0.32 14.49
C ALA A 32 -10.84 -1.62 13.96
N SER A 33 -11.59 -2.34 14.80
CA SER A 33 -12.36 -3.51 14.39
C SER A 33 -13.46 -3.14 13.39
N GLU A 34 -14.27 -2.13 13.71
CA GLU A 34 -15.30 -1.61 12.81
C GLU A 34 -14.71 -1.08 11.49
N TYR A 35 -13.60 -0.34 11.56
CA TYR A 35 -12.87 0.10 10.38
C TYR A 35 -12.45 -1.08 9.48
N GLY A 36 -11.97 -2.16 10.09
CA GLY A 36 -11.62 -3.40 9.37
C GLY A 36 -12.82 -4.06 8.71
N SER A 37 -13.95 -4.18 9.42
CA SER A 37 -15.21 -4.77 8.93
C SER A 37 -15.78 -3.99 7.75
N LEU A 38 -15.88 -2.66 7.88
CA LEU A 38 -16.36 -1.78 6.81
C LEU A 38 -15.50 -1.90 5.56
N ARG A 39 -14.18 -1.98 5.71
CA ARG A 39 -13.28 -2.17 4.56
C ARG A 39 -13.55 -3.48 3.82
N GLN A 40 -13.85 -4.57 4.54
CA GLN A 40 -14.21 -5.85 3.92
C GLN A 40 -15.57 -5.76 3.21
N GLU A 41 -16.53 -5.08 3.78
CA GLU A 41 -17.85 -4.87 3.18
C GLU A 41 -17.81 -4.07 1.89
N MET A 42 -16.90 -3.10 1.78
CA MET A 42 -16.68 -2.29 0.58
C MET A 42 -16.20 -3.12 -0.62
N LYS A 43 -15.66 -4.31 -0.41
CA LYS A 43 -15.20 -5.25 -1.47
C LYS A 43 -14.31 -4.60 -2.53
N GLY A 44 -13.44 -3.68 -2.12
CA GLY A 44 -12.50 -3.03 -3.02
C GLY A 44 -11.52 -4.03 -3.64
N ASN A 45 -11.24 -3.88 -4.93
CA ASN A 45 -10.27 -4.71 -5.65
C ASN A 45 -8.81 -4.25 -5.41
N ALA A 46 -8.63 -3.04 -4.89
CA ALA A 46 -7.32 -2.48 -4.61
C ALA A 46 -7.35 -1.60 -3.35
N TRP A 47 -6.24 -1.63 -2.63
CA TRP A 47 -5.97 -0.72 -1.52
C TRP A 47 -4.79 0.16 -1.90
N LEU A 48 -4.98 1.47 -1.89
CA LEU A 48 -3.98 2.44 -2.30
C LEU A 48 -3.40 3.16 -1.09
N TYR A 49 -2.07 3.16 -0.99
CA TYR A 49 -1.30 3.83 0.05
C TYR A 49 -0.14 4.63 -0.53
N GLY A 50 0.27 5.65 0.21
CA GLY A 50 1.49 6.40 -0.10
C GLY A 50 2.74 5.79 0.52
N THR A 51 3.90 6.33 0.17
CA THR A 51 5.23 5.87 0.60
C THR A 51 5.36 5.75 2.12
N THR A 52 4.89 6.73 2.89
CA THR A 52 5.03 6.73 4.36
C THR A 52 4.35 5.52 4.99
N THR A 53 3.09 5.27 4.66
CA THR A 53 2.33 4.14 5.21
C THR A 53 2.89 2.81 4.73
N THR A 54 3.29 2.74 3.46
CA THR A 54 3.87 1.50 2.91
C THR A 54 5.21 1.17 3.57
N LYS A 55 6.04 2.16 3.88
CA LYS A 55 7.29 1.94 4.65
C LYS A 55 7.01 1.30 6.01
N GLU A 56 6.00 1.76 6.74
CA GLU A 56 5.61 1.15 8.02
C GLU A 56 5.21 -0.32 7.85
N PHE A 57 4.43 -0.63 6.83
CA PHE A 57 3.97 -2.00 6.56
C PHE A 57 5.07 -2.93 6.06
N THR A 58 6.10 -2.42 5.39
CA THR A 58 7.26 -3.18 4.90
C THR A 58 8.44 -3.18 5.88
N GLY A 59 8.24 -2.66 7.11
CA GLY A 59 9.29 -2.58 8.12
C GLY A 59 10.46 -1.70 7.72
N HIS A 60 10.20 -0.64 6.94
CA HIS A 60 11.21 0.31 6.43
C HIS A 60 12.32 -0.36 5.61
N ARG A 61 12.02 -1.49 4.98
CA ARG A 61 12.95 -2.15 4.05
C ARG A 61 13.28 -1.22 2.89
N LYS A 62 14.55 -1.18 2.53
CA LYS A 62 15.02 -0.45 1.34
C LYS A 62 15.04 -1.38 0.13
N PRO A 63 14.85 -0.83 -1.09
CA PRO A 63 14.99 -1.62 -2.30
C PRO A 63 16.42 -2.12 -2.47
N GLU A 64 16.54 -3.35 -2.95
CA GLU A 64 17.81 -3.92 -3.40
C GLU A 64 17.89 -3.68 -4.90
N LEU A 65 18.63 -2.64 -5.27
CA LEU A 65 18.79 -2.29 -6.68
C LEU A 65 19.81 -3.23 -7.36
N PRO A 66 19.55 -3.65 -8.60
CA PRO A 66 20.53 -4.39 -9.38
C PRO A 66 21.77 -3.52 -9.59
N GLY A 67 22.92 -4.16 -9.80
CA GLY A 67 24.19 -3.43 -10.06
C GLY A 67 24.11 -2.53 -11.30
N GLU A 68 25.03 -1.57 -11.38
CA GLU A 68 25.07 -0.55 -12.45
C GLU A 68 25.08 -1.13 -13.89
N ASP A 69 25.57 -2.36 -14.06
CA ASP A 69 25.63 -3.05 -15.36
C ASP A 69 24.34 -3.80 -15.72
N SER A 70 23.31 -3.72 -14.88
CA SER A 70 22.04 -4.44 -15.13
C SER A 70 21.19 -3.69 -16.14
N PHE A 71 20.85 -4.36 -17.24
CA PHE A 71 19.91 -3.82 -18.22
C PHE A 71 18.49 -3.82 -17.65
N VAL A 72 17.90 -2.64 -17.54
CA VAL A 72 16.48 -2.46 -17.19
C VAL A 72 15.73 -2.08 -18.47
N PRO A 73 14.79 -2.90 -18.95
CA PRO A 73 13.98 -2.55 -20.11
C PRO A 73 13.20 -1.27 -19.85
N PRO A 74 13.05 -0.39 -20.86
CA PRO A 74 12.21 0.80 -20.72
C PRO A 74 10.73 0.43 -20.66
N GLY A 75 9.96 1.21 -19.89
CA GLY A 75 8.51 1.08 -19.75
C GLY A 75 8.06 0.33 -18.50
N ASP A 76 6.77 0.05 -18.45
CA ASP A 76 6.16 -0.60 -17.28
C ASP A 76 6.48 -2.10 -17.26
N PHE A 77 6.80 -2.61 -16.09
CA PHE A 77 6.86 -4.05 -15.86
C PHE A 77 5.48 -4.56 -15.43
N VAL A 78 4.95 -5.52 -16.17
CA VAL A 78 3.66 -6.15 -15.87
C VAL A 78 3.87 -7.65 -15.63
N ALA A 79 3.65 -8.08 -14.39
CA ALA A 79 3.72 -9.50 -14.04
C ALA A 79 2.54 -10.29 -14.61
N ASN A 80 2.78 -11.54 -15.01
CA ASN A 80 1.78 -12.45 -15.60
C ASN A 80 0.79 -13.03 -14.56
N ASN A 81 0.50 -12.32 -13.51
CA ASN A 81 -0.33 -12.79 -12.41
C ASN A 81 -1.60 -11.94 -12.31
N ARG A 82 -2.73 -12.62 -12.07
CA ARG A 82 -4.00 -11.95 -11.77
C ARG A 82 -4.39 -12.29 -10.34
N PHE A 83 -4.71 -11.26 -9.57
CA PHE A 83 -5.16 -11.38 -8.19
C PHE A 83 -6.53 -10.74 -8.02
N LEU A 84 -7.25 -11.16 -6.97
CA LEU A 84 -8.53 -10.55 -6.59
C LEU A 84 -8.34 -9.22 -5.87
N LEU A 85 -7.19 -9.05 -5.22
CA LEU A 85 -6.84 -7.85 -4.46
C LEU A 85 -5.45 -7.37 -4.85
N TYR A 86 -5.33 -6.06 -5.05
CA TYR A 86 -4.06 -5.39 -5.31
C TYR A 86 -3.70 -4.45 -4.17
N TYR A 87 -2.43 -4.42 -3.84
CA TYR A 87 -1.84 -3.39 -2.98
C TYR A 87 -1.13 -2.37 -3.87
N VAL A 88 -1.68 -1.17 -3.95
CA VAL A 88 -1.12 -0.11 -4.79
C VAL A 88 -0.31 0.83 -3.91
N SER A 89 0.98 0.94 -4.17
CA SER A 89 1.89 1.86 -3.50
C SER A 89 2.28 3.00 -4.43
N VAL A 90 2.03 4.23 -4.01
CA VAL A 90 2.54 5.41 -4.72
C VAL A 90 3.88 5.77 -4.10
N ASP A 91 4.96 5.44 -4.81
CA ASP A 91 6.33 5.62 -4.37
C ASP A 91 7.16 6.39 -5.40
N THR A 92 6.99 7.69 -5.42
CA THR A 92 7.58 8.58 -6.43
C THR A 92 9.11 8.61 -6.45
N LYS A 93 9.76 8.05 -5.43
CA LYS A 93 11.22 8.05 -5.31
C LYS A 93 11.84 6.65 -5.33
N GLY A 94 11.02 5.59 -5.36
CA GLY A 94 11.52 4.21 -5.31
C GLY A 94 12.17 3.87 -3.98
N GLU A 95 11.54 4.24 -2.87
CA GLU A 95 12.12 4.05 -1.52
C GLU A 95 11.66 2.76 -0.83
N ILE A 96 10.70 2.02 -1.44
CA ILE A 96 10.11 0.83 -0.85
C ILE A 96 10.85 -0.43 -1.31
N GLY A 97 11.33 -1.22 -0.36
CA GLY A 97 11.89 -2.54 -0.63
C GLY A 97 10.84 -3.63 -0.45
N TRP A 98 10.47 -4.30 -1.52
CA TRP A 98 9.56 -5.44 -1.51
C TRP A 98 10.31 -6.76 -1.36
N GLU A 99 9.74 -7.70 -0.60
CA GLU A 99 10.26 -9.07 -0.54
C GLU A 99 9.85 -9.89 -1.75
N SER A 100 8.64 -9.62 -2.24
CA SER A 100 8.10 -10.25 -3.44
C SER A 100 6.96 -9.42 -4.00
N GLY A 101 6.47 -9.77 -5.18
CA GLY A 101 5.27 -9.17 -5.75
C GLY A 101 3.97 -9.55 -5.02
N ILE A 102 4.04 -10.42 -4.02
CA ILE A 102 2.90 -10.83 -3.18
C ILE A 102 3.06 -10.23 -1.81
N PHE A 103 2.06 -9.50 -1.36
CA PHE A 103 2.09 -8.82 -0.07
C PHE A 103 0.92 -9.26 0.81
N PRO A 104 1.19 -10.01 1.89
CA PRO A 104 0.18 -10.34 2.88
C PRO A 104 -0.08 -9.13 3.76
N ILE A 105 -1.34 -8.70 3.84
CA ILE A 105 -1.72 -7.58 4.68
C ILE A 105 -3.09 -7.81 5.32
N ARG A 106 -3.15 -7.67 6.65
CA ARG A 106 -4.39 -7.74 7.45
C ARG A 106 -5.26 -8.96 7.14
N GLY A 107 -4.63 -10.13 7.04
CA GLY A 107 -5.31 -11.40 6.76
C GLY A 107 -5.69 -11.61 5.29
N ASN A 108 -5.34 -10.70 4.40
CA ASN A 108 -5.54 -10.83 2.96
C ASN A 108 -4.21 -11.03 2.24
N VAL A 109 -4.26 -11.62 1.07
CA VAL A 109 -3.13 -11.75 0.15
C VAL A 109 -3.39 -10.84 -1.05
N SER A 110 -2.45 -9.95 -1.30
CA SER A 110 -2.54 -8.98 -2.40
C SER A 110 -1.33 -9.08 -3.33
N HIS A 111 -1.50 -8.64 -4.56
CA HIS A 111 -0.40 -8.44 -5.49
C HIS A 111 -0.01 -6.96 -5.52
N VAL A 112 1.30 -6.70 -5.47
CA VAL A 112 1.83 -5.34 -5.43
C VAL A 112 1.74 -4.68 -6.81
N ILE A 113 1.25 -3.44 -6.82
CA ILE A 113 1.42 -2.49 -7.91
C ILE A 113 2.18 -1.31 -7.34
N GLU A 114 3.38 -1.05 -7.83
CA GLU A 114 4.18 0.09 -7.42
C GLU A 114 4.16 1.16 -8.51
N ILE A 115 3.74 2.36 -8.14
CA ILE A 115 3.66 3.50 -9.04
C ILE A 115 4.90 4.36 -8.79
N LEU A 116 5.78 4.36 -9.76
CA LEU A 116 7.03 5.09 -9.76
C LEU A 116 6.95 6.33 -10.65
N THR A 117 7.96 7.19 -10.59
CA THR A 117 8.16 8.29 -11.52
C THR A 117 9.47 8.09 -12.30
N GLU A 118 9.64 8.85 -13.38
CA GLU A 118 10.91 8.85 -14.15
C GLU A 118 12.12 9.33 -13.34
N GLN A 119 11.91 9.85 -12.15
CA GLN A 119 12.99 10.28 -11.24
C GLN A 119 13.46 9.17 -10.28
N THR A 120 12.86 7.99 -10.39
CA THR A 120 13.25 6.82 -9.60
C THR A 120 14.59 6.30 -10.14
N PRO A 121 15.58 6.01 -9.27
CA PRO A 121 16.90 5.51 -9.71
C PRO A 121 16.81 4.12 -10.36
#